data_c3f809d4178e1872502f1997e46634f8
#
_entry.id   c3f809d4178e1872502f1997e46634f8
#
_cell.length_a   1.000
_cell.length_b   1.000
_cell.length_c   1.000
_cell.angle_alpha   90.00
_cell.angle_beta   90.00
_cell.angle_gamma   90.00
#
_symmetry.space_group_name_H-M   'P 1'
#
loop_
_entity.id
_entity.type
_entity.pdbx_description
1 polymer ?
#
loop_
_entity_poly.entity_id
_entity_poly.type
_entity_poly.pdbx_seq_one_letter_code
_entity_poly.pdbx_strand_id
1 'polypeptide(L)'
;KWLPPNGFTGKVHHLDARVGGTYRMSFTNFSTGSSHSFGGSYLELVPNERIRNTDTFDDPNLRGEMQTTVVLRHVSCGTEVSITQQGIPDVIPTEACYLGWQESLALLAKLVEANIPDGA
;
A
#
# COMPACT_ATOMS: atom_id res chain seq x y z
N LYS A 1 -2.86 1.24 8.79
CA LYS A 1 -4.27 0.92 9.15
C LYS A 1 -5.17 0.73 7.94
N TRP A 2 -4.93 1.46 6.88
CA TRP A 2 -5.79 1.41 5.69
C TRP A 2 -5.25 0.51 4.57
N LEU A 3 -3.96 0.21 4.58
CA LEU A 3 -3.31 -0.49 3.47
C LEU A 3 -3.76 -1.95 3.31
N PRO A 4 -3.95 -2.76 4.38
CA PRO A 4 -4.48 -4.10 4.19
C PRO A 4 -5.91 -4.06 3.64
N PRO A 5 -6.20 -4.80 2.56
CA PRO A 5 -7.56 -4.86 2.01
C PRO A 5 -8.50 -5.61 2.95
N ASN A 6 -9.79 -5.62 2.61
CA ASN A 6 -10.82 -6.27 3.41
C ASN A 6 -10.47 -7.75 3.69
N GLY A 7 -10.64 -8.17 4.92
CA GLY A 7 -10.36 -9.54 5.35
C GLY A 7 -8.93 -9.77 5.82
N PHE A 8 -8.09 -8.74 5.80
CA PHE A 8 -6.69 -8.82 6.23
C PHE A 8 -6.37 -7.84 7.34
N THR A 9 -5.46 -8.25 8.20
CA THR A 9 -4.82 -7.36 9.16
C THR A 9 -3.37 -7.15 8.76
N GLY A 10 -2.81 -5.99 9.11
CA GLY A 10 -1.44 -5.65 8.75
C GLY A 10 -0.55 -5.50 9.98
N LYS A 11 0.71 -5.89 9.82
CA LYS A 11 1.74 -5.65 10.81
C LYS A 11 2.96 -5.03 10.14
N VAL A 12 3.45 -3.94 10.70
CA VAL A 12 4.70 -3.31 10.25
C VAL A 12 5.83 -3.86 11.11
N HIS A 13 6.75 -4.57 10.48
CA HIS A 13 7.92 -5.12 11.17
C HIS A 13 9.07 -4.12 11.22
N HIS A 14 9.19 -3.31 10.17
CA HIS A 14 10.24 -2.32 10.03
C HIS A 14 9.76 -1.22 9.09
N LEU A 15 10.09 0.02 9.41
CA LEU A 15 9.77 1.16 8.56
C LEU A 15 10.82 2.25 8.75
N ASP A 16 11.52 2.57 7.67
CA ASP A 16 12.46 3.70 7.61
C ASP A 16 12.04 4.58 6.43
N ALA A 17 11.19 5.55 6.69
CA ALA A 17 10.53 6.37 5.67
C ALA A 17 11.44 7.50 5.20
N ARG A 18 12.50 7.14 4.49
CA ARG A 18 13.43 8.07 3.83
C ARG A 18 13.91 7.47 2.52
N VAL A 19 14.40 8.30 1.62
CA VAL A 19 15.00 7.81 0.37
C VAL A 19 16.17 6.90 0.72
N GLY A 20 16.19 5.69 0.15
CA GLY A 20 17.15 4.66 0.48
C GLY A 20 16.80 3.84 1.72
N GLY A 21 15.79 4.24 2.48
CA GLY A 21 15.28 3.44 3.60
C GLY A 21 14.48 2.24 3.13
N THR A 22 14.27 1.28 4.03
CA THR A 22 13.55 0.03 3.73
C THR A 22 12.33 -0.12 4.61
N TYR A 23 11.43 -0.99 4.19
CA TYR A 23 10.27 -1.36 5.01
C TYR A 23 9.99 -2.85 4.90
N ARG A 24 9.33 -3.41 5.92
CA ARG A 24 8.79 -4.77 5.92
C ARG A 24 7.44 -4.79 6.59
N MET A 25 6.51 -5.47 5.96
CA MET A 25 5.15 -5.64 6.45
C MET A 25 4.69 -7.08 6.25
N SER A 26 3.65 -7.47 6.97
CA SER A 26 2.92 -8.70 6.66
C SER A 26 1.42 -8.43 6.72
N PHE A 27 0.69 -9.11 5.84
CA PHE A 27 -0.76 -9.14 5.85
C PHE A 27 -1.22 -10.53 6.27
N THR A 28 -2.16 -10.60 7.19
CA THR A 28 -2.72 -11.84 7.67
C THR A 28 -4.20 -11.90 7.33
N ASN A 29 -4.60 -12.97 6.65
CA ASN A 29 -6.01 -13.27 6.41
C ASN A 29 -6.60 -13.77 7.72
N PHE A 30 -7.49 -13.01 8.34
CA PHE A 30 -7.98 -13.37 9.65
C PHE A 30 -9.06 -14.48 9.63
N SER A 31 -9.53 -14.87 8.45
CA SER A 31 -10.42 -16.05 8.33
C SER A 31 -9.63 -17.36 8.33
N THR A 32 -8.46 -17.37 7.66
CA THR A 32 -7.63 -18.58 7.51
C THR A 32 -6.42 -18.59 8.44
N GLY A 33 -6.00 -17.42 8.94
CA GLY A 33 -4.76 -17.28 9.70
C GLY A 33 -3.51 -17.25 8.84
N SER A 34 -3.64 -17.37 7.52
CA SER A 34 -2.49 -17.34 6.61
C SER A 34 -1.91 -15.94 6.49
N SER A 35 -0.60 -15.84 6.59
CA SER A 35 0.14 -14.58 6.45
C SER A 35 1.08 -14.62 5.29
N HIS A 36 1.30 -13.46 4.66
CA HIS A 36 2.39 -13.29 3.72
C HIS A 36 3.13 -11.99 4.05
N SER A 37 4.43 -12.02 3.86
CA SER A 37 5.31 -10.90 4.15
C SER A 37 5.87 -10.32 2.86
N PHE A 38 6.11 -9.04 2.89
CA PHE A 38 6.69 -8.33 1.76
C PHE A 38 7.45 -7.12 2.27
N GLY A 39 8.27 -6.56 1.43
CA GLY A 39 9.03 -5.37 1.76
C GLY A 39 9.74 -4.81 0.55
N GLY A 40 10.43 -3.72 0.76
CA GLY A 40 11.17 -3.06 -0.28
C GLY A 40 11.89 -1.84 0.23
N SER A 41 12.25 -0.96 -0.69
CA SER A 41 12.94 0.29 -0.37
C SER A 41 12.25 1.49 -1.02
N TYR A 42 12.42 2.64 -0.40
CA TYR A 42 11.89 3.89 -0.92
C TYR A 42 12.87 4.49 -1.92
N LEU A 43 12.41 4.71 -3.15
CA LEU A 43 13.19 5.31 -4.23
C LEU A 43 13.00 6.82 -4.27
N GLU A 44 11.80 7.31 -3.91
CA GLU A 44 11.46 8.71 -3.99
C GLU A 44 10.39 9.04 -2.94
N LEU A 45 10.63 10.10 -2.19
CA LEU A 45 9.68 10.63 -1.21
C LEU A 45 9.66 12.15 -1.35
N VAL A 46 8.65 12.66 -2.02
CA VAL A 46 8.45 14.11 -2.18
C VAL A 46 7.22 14.48 -1.35
N PRO A 47 7.36 15.26 -0.28
CA PRO A 47 6.24 15.60 0.60
C PRO A 47 5.07 16.19 -0.18
N ASN A 48 3.88 15.65 0.08
CA ASN A 48 2.61 16.06 -0.52
C ASN A 48 2.50 15.84 -2.03
N GLU A 49 3.45 15.17 -2.67
CA GLU A 49 3.45 14.99 -4.13
C GLU A 49 3.59 13.54 -4.56
N ARG A 50 4.61 12.82 -4.09
CA ARG A 50 4.96 11.53 -4.68
C ARG A 50 5.66 10.59 -3.74
N ILE A 51 5.30 9.31 -3.84
CA ILE A 51 6.03 8.20 -3.23
C ILE A 51 6.34 7.20 -4.33
N ARG A 52 7.58 6.75 -4.42
CA ARG A 52 7.97 5.60 -5.23
C ARG A 52 8.71 4.62 -4.36
N ASN A 53 8.29 3.38 -4.40
CA ASN A 53 8.95 2.31 -3.65
C ASN A 53 8.98 1.02 -4.45
N THR A 54 9.94 0.18 -4.12
CA THR A 54 9.97 -1.20 -4.60
C THR A 54 9.17 -2.07 -3.66
N ASP A 55 8.77 -3.25 -4.14
CA ASP A 55 7.99 -4.19 -3.37
C ASP A 55 8.31 -5.61 -3.83
N THR A 56 8.64 -6.48 -2.89
CA THR A 56 9.00 -7.86 -3.16
C THR A 56 8.35 -8.76 -2.13
N PHE A 57 7.64 -9.80 -2.60
CA PHE A 57 7.08 -10.81 -1.73
C PHE A 57 8.16 -11.78 -1.25
N ASP A 58 8.05 -12.26 -0.02
CA ASP A 58 8.93 -13.30 0.51
C ASP A 58 8.64 -14.68 -0.11
N ASP A 59 7.45 -14.87 -0.67
CA ASP A 59 7.04 -16.13 -1.29
C ASP A 59 7.89 -16.40 -2.54
N PRO A 60 8.64 -17.52 -2.60
CA PRO A 60 9.47 -17.85 -3.77
C PRO A 60 8.66 -18.09 -5.06
N ASN A 61 7.34 -18.33 -4.96
CA ASN A 61 6.46 -18.45 -6.12
C ASN A 61 6.04 -17.10 -6.69
N LEU A 62 6.24 -16.02 -5.94
CA LEU A 62 5.90 -14.65 -6.34
C LEU A 62 7.20 -13.87 -6.60
N ARG A 63 7.96 -14.34 -7.56
CA ARG A 63 9.26 -13.74 -7.90
C ARG A 63 9.12 -12.42 -8.62
N GLY A 64 10.12 -11.59 -8.44
CA GLY A 64 10.25 -10.31 -9.12
C GLY A 64 10.05 -9.14 -8.18
N GLU A 65 10.49 -7.99 -8.64
CA GLU A 65 10.38 -6.75 -7.90
C GLU A 65 9.29 -5.90 -8.54
N MET A 66 8.30 -5.52 -7.76
CA MET A 66 7.29 -4.56 -8.19
C MET A 66 7.75 -3.15 -7.85
N GLN A 67 7.26 -2.19 -8.60
CA GLN A 67 7.37 -0.77 -8.26
C GLN A 67 5.99 -0.18 -8.10
N THR A 68 5.79 0.53 -7.00
CA THR A 68 4.56 1.26 -6.74
C THR A 68 4.87 2.75 -6.73
N THR A 69 4.08 3.51 -7.47
CA THR A 69 4.15 4.96 -7.51
C THR A 69 2.83 5.54 -7.04
N VAL A 70 2.89 6.37 -6.02
CA VAL A 70 1.73 7.12 -5.51
C VAL A 70 1.95 8.58 -5.86
N VAL A 71 1.00 9.16 -6.56
CA VAL A 71 1.03 10.59 -6.93
C VAL A 71 -0.16 11.28 -6.28
N LEU A 72 0.13 12.37 -5.59
CA LEU A 72 -0.87 13.23 -4.99
C LEU A 72 -0.97 14.52 -5.80
N ARG A 73 -2.18 14.87 -6.21
CA ARG A 73 -2.41 16.09 -6.98
C ARG A 73 -3.52 16.91 -6.33
N HIS A 74 -3.22 18.16 -6.08
CA HIS A 74 -4.25 19.09 -5.57
C HIS A 74 -5.30 19.34 -6.65
N VAL A 75 -6.56 19.20 -6.29
CA VAL A 75 -7.71 19.50 -7.16
C VAL A 75 -8.68 20.43 -6.43
N SER A 76 -9.67 20.98 -7.13
CA SER A 76 -10.55 21.99 -6.57
C SER A 76 -11.32 21.57 -5.32
N CYS A 77 -11.59 20.28 -5.16
CA CYS A 77 -12.36 19.75 -4.03
C CYS A 77 -11.55 18.81 -3.12
N GLY A 78 -10.23 18.83 -3.21
CA GLY A 78 -9.40 17.98 -2.35
C GLY A 78 -8.10 17.54 -3.00
N THR A 79 -7.74 16.30 -2.79
CA THR A 79 -6.52 15.71 -3.33
C THR A 79 -6.86 14.46 -4.15
N GLU A 80 -6.37 14.42 -5.38
CA GLU A 80 -6.46 13.23 -6.21
C GLU A 80 -5.26 12.31 -5.88
N VAL A 81 -5.56 11.05 -5.57
CA VAL A 81 -4.55 10.03 -5.29
C VAL A 81 -4.52 9.06 -6.47
N SER A 82 -3.36 8.95 -7.12
CA SER A 82 -3.15 8.00 -8.21
C SER A 82 -2.09 7.00 -7.82
N ILE A 83 -2.40 5.71 -7.96
CA ILE A 83 -1.47 4.62 -7.66
C ILE A 83 -1.23 3.81 -8.91
N THR A 84 0.04 3.64 -9.25
CA THR A 84 0.47 2.80 -10.37
C THR A 84 1.40 1.72 -9.83
N GLN A 85 1.14 0.47 -10.20
CA GLN A 85 1.96 -0.66 -9.80
C GLN A 85 2.49 -1.36 -11.04
N GLN A 86 3.79 -1.56 -11.11
CA GLN A 86 4.48 -2.20 -12.23
C GLN A 86 5.23 -3.43 -11.75
N GLY A 87 5.49 -4.37 -12.67
CA GLY A 87 6.26 -5.57 -12.36
C GLY A 87 5.50 -6.60 -11.55
N ILE A 88 4.18 -6.61 -11.63
CA ILE A 88 3.34 -7.59 -10.92
C ILE A 88 3.69 -9.00 -11.41
N PRO A 89 3.96 -9.97 -10.48
CA PRO A 89 4.20 -11.35 -10.88
C PRO A 89 3.06 -11.92 -11.74
N ASP A 90 3.41 -12.66 -12.79
CA ASP A 90 2.43 -13.17 -13.76
C ASP A 90 1.36 -14.07 -13.13
N VAL A 91 1.69 -14.72 -12.00
CA VAL A 91 0.74 -15.59 -11.29
C VAL A 91 -0.36 -14.81 -10.56
N ILE A 92 -0.19 -13.49 -10.41
CA ILE A 92 -1.19 -12.65 -9.75
C ILE A 92 -2.03 -11.96 -10.84
N PRO A 93 -3.35 -12.22 -10.89
CA PRO A 93 -4.21 -11.51 -11.83
C PRO A 93 -4.19 -10.00 -11.59
N THR A 94 -4.08 -9.23 -12.66
CA THR A 94 -4.09 -7.76 -12.57
C THR A 94 -5.35 -7.25 -11.89
N GLU A 95 -6.48 -7.87 -12.17
CA GLU A 95 -7.78 -7.53 -11.57
C GLU A 95 -7.77 -7.70 -10.05
N ALA A 96 -7.08 -8.71 -9.54
CA ALA A 96 -6.96 -8.93 -8.10
C ALA A 96 -6.18 -7.80 -7.44
N CYS A 97 -5.10 -7.33 -8.05
CA CYS A 97 -4.35 -6.17 -7.57
C CYS A 97 -5.19 -4.91 -7.61
N TYR A 98 -5.91 -4.69 -8.68
CA TYR A 98 -6.79 -3.53 -8.83
C TYR A 98 -7.86 -3.51 -7.73
N LEU A 99 -8.54 -4.64 -7.51
CA LEU A 99 -9.57 -4.74 -6.48
C LEU A 99 -9.00 -4.53 -5.08
N GLY A 100 -7.83 -5.08 -4.80
CA GLY A 100 -7.16 -4.87 -3.51
C GLY A 100 -6.85 -3.40 -3.27
N TRP A 101 -6.35 -2.69 -4.28
CA TRP A 101 -6.10 -1.26 -4.17
C TRP A 101 -7.39 -0.46 -4.00
N GLN A 102 -8.47 -0.83 -4.70
CA GLN A 102 -9.76 -0.17 -4.54
C GLN A 102 -10.28 -0.29 -3.11
N GLU A 103 -10.16 -1.47 -2.51
CA GLU A 103 -10.54 -1.69 -1.11
C GLU A 103 -9.68 -0.86 -0.15
N SER A 104 -8.36 -0.85 -0.36
CA SER A 104 -7.43 -0.08 0.47
C SER A 104 -7.69 1.42 0.36
N LEU A 105 -7.95 1.92 -0.85
CA LEU A 105 -8.26 3.33 -1.06
C LEU A 105 -9.58 3.74 -0.43
N ALA A 106 -10.58 2.84 -0.43
CA ALA A 106 -11.84 3.10 0.27
C ALA A 106 -11.62 3.22 1.79
N LEU A 107 -10.74 2.38 2.35
CA LEU A 107 -10.37 2.47 3.76
C LEU A 107 -9.59 3.76 4.07
N LEU A 108 -8.71 4.16 3.15
CA LEU A 108 -8.00 5.44 3.27
C LEU A 108 -8.97 6.61 3.29
N ALA A 109 -9.95 6.63 2.38
CA ALA A 109 -10.95 7.68 2.34
C ALA A 109 -11.71 7.79 3.66
N LYS A 110 -12.11 6.66 4.23
CA LYS A 110 -12.77 6.64 5.55
C LYS A 110 -11.89 7.20 6.66
N LEU A 111 -10.58 6.98 6.57
CA LEU A 111 -9.65 7.47 7.60
C LEU A 111 -9.40 8.98 7.50
N VAL A 112 -9.19 9.51 6.28
CA VAL A 112 -8.78 10.90 6.08
C VAL A 112 -9.93 11.85 5.86
N GLU A 113 -11.09 11.36 5.42
CA GLU A 113 -12.29 12.17 5.19
C GLU A 113 -13.21 12.22 6.42
N ALA A 114 -12.90 11.43 7.44
CA ALA A 114 -13.70 11.39 8.66
C ALA A 114 -13.71 12.78 9.33
N ASN A 115 -14.91 13.31 9.56
CA ASN A 115 -15.10 14.55 10.30
C ASN A 115 -15.44 14.20 11.75
N ILE A 116 -14.42 14.15 12.59
CA ILE A 116 -14.57 13.80 14.01
C ILE A 116 -14.61 15.09 14.80
N PRO A 117 -15.74 15.40 15.48
CA PRO A 117 -15.84 16.61 16.29
C PRO A 117 -14.81 16.60 17.43
N ASP A 118 -14.30 17.80 17.75
CA ASP A 118 -13.42 17.98 18.90
C ASP A 118 -14.13 17.57 20.19
N GLY A 119 -13.44 16.82 21.01
CA GLY A 119 -13.98 16.38 22.29
C GLY A 119 -14.91 15.14 22.19
N ALA A 120 -14.98 14.52 21.02
CA ALA A 120 -15.74 13.29 20.86
C ALA A 120 -15.03 12.08 21.47
#